data_8a23d0ec11c81f4544553d38d5ffd06f
#
_entry.id   8a23d0ec11c81f4544553d38d5ffd06f
#
_cell.length_a   1.000
_cell.length_b   1.000
_cell.length_c   1.000
_cell.angle_alpha   90.00
_cell.angle_beta   90.00
_cell.angle_gamma   90.00
#
_symmetry.space_group_name_H-M   'P 1'
#
loop_
_entity.id
_entity.type
_entity.pdbx_description
1 polymer ?
#
loop_
_entity_poly.entity_id
_entity_poly.type
_entity_poly.pdbx_seq_one_letter_code
_entity_poly.pdbx_strand_id
1 'polypeptide(L)'
;MSALSQPVVQRSGIERRTRVRVISTICLVIIVCGLVLLSAMVGQYRVEAADVIKIVFGRSATDAMAESVLWQIRFPRIVLGLLVGASLAVAGAVMQALFSNPLAEPGVIGVSSGAAVGASIMIVVAPNFLSGFGVPAAAFVSGLLAASSVYIMARSGRRAESTTLVLTGIAVTAVSYTHLRAHETPEHL
;
A
#
# COMPACT_ATOMS: atom_id res chain seq x y z
N MET A 1 20.77 6.46 -55.69
CA MET A 1 21.61 6.16 -54.50
C MET A 1 21.23 7.18 -53.43
N SER A 2 20.29 6.84 -52.59
CA SER A 2 19.87 7.68 -51.45
C SER A 2 20.31 6.97 -50.19
N ALA A 3 21.39 7.46 -49.59
CA ALA A 3 21.98 6.92 -48.38
C ALA A 3 21.15 7.32 -47.18
N LEU A 4 20.67 6.31 -46.48
CA LEU A 4 20.01 6.27 -45.22
C LEU A 4 20.73 7.08 -44.13
N SER A 5 20.29 8.32 -43.90
CA SER A 5 20.63 9.06 -42.68
C SER A 5 19.65 8.71 -41.57
N GLN A 6 19.92 7.64 -40.87
CA GLN A 6 19.19 7.20 -39.68
C GLN A 6 19.99 7.42 -38.39
N PRO A 7 19.42 7.47 -37.26
CA PRO A 7 18.90 8.54 -36.40
C PRO A 7 19.80 8.64 -35.15
N VAL A 8 20.83 9.43 -35.15
CA VAL A 8 21.67 9.72 -33.97
C VAL A 8 20.85 10.44 -32.87
N VAL A 9 19.83 11.19 -33.25
CA VAL A 9 18.99 11.97 -32.32
C VAL A 9 18.09 11.07 -31.46
N GLN A 10 17.69 9.90 -31.96
CA GLN A 10 16.80 9.01 -31.22
C GLN A 10 17.50 8.23 -30.09
N ARG A 11 18.77 7.90 -30.26
CA ARG A 11 19.56 7.20 -29.23
C ARG A 11 19.84 8.05 -28.01
N SER A 12 20.16 9.32 -28.17
CA SER A 12 20.43 10.24 -27.05
C SER A 12 19.20 10.45 -26.13
N GLY A 13 18.00 10.46 -26.70
CA GLY A 13 16.77 10.60 -25.93
C GLY A 13 16.45 9.35 -25.10
N ILE A 14 16.71 8.16 -25.64
CA ILE A 14 16.48 6.88 -24.96
C ILE A 14 17.48 6.71 -23.80
N GLU A 15 18.74 7.00 -24.04
CA GLU A 15 19.79 6.93 -23.02
C GLU A 15 19.55 7.91 -21.87
N ARG A 16 19.13 9.14 -22.17
CA ARG A 16 18.77 10.12 -21.13
C ARG A 16 17.58 9.65 -20.29
N ARG A 17 16.53 9.10 -20.90
CA ARG A 17 15.36 8.58 -20.17
C ARG A 17 15.74 7.40 -19.30
N THR A 18 16.58 6.49 -19.79
CA THR A 18 17.07 5.34 -19.01
C THR A 18 17.92 5.79 -17.84
N ARG A 19 18.83 6.75 -18.06
CA ARG A 19 19.66 7.32 -16.99
C ARG A 19 18.81 7.99 -15.91
N VAL A 20 17.82 8.80 -16.28
CA VAL A 20 16.90 9.45 -15.32
C VAL A 20 16.14 8.40 -14.51
N ARG A 21 15.62 7.34 -15.15
CA ARG A 21 14.94 6.25 -14.44
C ARG A 21 15.86 5.55 -13.44
N VAL A 22 17.06 5.20 -13.85
CA VAL A 22 18.03 4.53 -12.97
C VAL A 22 18.39 5.43 -11.79
N ILE A 23 18.71 6.70 -12.03
CA ILE A 23 19.02 7.65 -10.96
C ILE A 23 17.83 7.81 -10.00
N SER A 24 16.62 8.01 -10.53
CA SER A 24 15.43 8.15 -9.67
C SER A 24 15.14 6.89 -8.86
N THR A 25 15.35 5.70 -9.44
CA THR A 25 15.20 4.43 -8.71
C THR A 25 16.25 4.30 -7.59
N ILE A 26 17.50 4.62 -7.87
CA ILE A 26 18.57 4.60 -6.85
C ILE A 26 18.26 5.59 -5.73
N CYS A 27 17.88 6.83 -6.05
CA CYS A 27 17.50 7.83 -5.06
C CYS A 27 16.33 7.34 -4.20
N LEU A 28 15.32 6.72 -4.81
CA LEU A 28 14.15 6.20 -4.11
C LEU A 28 14.53 5.05 -3.15
N VAL A 29 15.40 4.14 -3.59
CA VAL A 29 15.93 3.06 -2.73
C VAL A 29 16.70 3.64 -1.55
N ILE A 30 17.56 4.63 -1.77
CA ILE A 30 18.30 5.29 -0.69
C ILE A 30 17.35 5.97 0.31
N ILE A 31 16.31 6.64 -0.18
CA ILE A 31 15.29 7.27 0.68
C ILE A 31 14.57 6.21 1.51
N VAL A 32 14.13 5.11 0.90
CA VAL A 32 13.44 4.02 1.60
C VAL A 32 14.35 3.40 2.67
N CYS A 33 15.61 3.11 2.35
CA CYS A 33 16.57 2.61 3.32
C CYS A 33 16.78 3.60 4.48
N GLY A 34 16.89 4.89 4.18
CA GLY A 34 17.00 5.95 5.20
C GLY A 34 15.77 6.01 6.10
N LEU A 35 14.57 5.92 5.54
CA LEU A 35 13.32 5.89 6.30
C LEU A 35 13.18 4.63 7.17
N VAL A 36 13.61 3.48 6.67
CA VAL A 36 13.65 2.22 7.43
C VAL A 36 14.57 2.35 8.64
N LEU A 37 15.78 2.86 8.44
CA LEU A 37 16.72 3.11 9.53
C LEU A 37 16.17 4.13 10.53
N LEU A 38 15.63 5.23 10.05
CA LEU A 38 15.00 6.25 10.89
C LEU A 38 13.84 5.66 11.72
N SER A 39 12.98 4.86 11.10
CA SER A 39 11.88 4.17 11.77
C SER A 39 12.35 3.16 12.82
N ALA A 40 13.50 2.51 12.58
CA ALA A 40 14.11 1.61 13.55
C ALA A 40 14.73 2.35 14.76
N MET A 41 15.19 3.58 14.57
CA MET A 41 15.83 4.39 15.62
C MET A 41 14.84 5.20 16.46
N VAL A 42 13.81 5.78 15.81
CA VAL A 42 12.89 6.73 16.43
C VAL A 42 11.68 6.01 17.04
N GLY A 43 11.35 6.34 18.28
CA GLY A 43 10.19 5.81 19.01
C GLY A 43 10.23 6.22 20.47
N GLN A 44 9.31 5.72 21.29
CA GLN A 44 9.30 5.99 22.75
C GLN A 44 10.60 5.58 23.43
N TYR A 45 11.19 4.47 22.99
CA TYR A 45 12.53 4.04 23.38
C TYR A 45 13.51 4.39 22.26
N ARG A 46 14.52 5.21 22.56
CA ARG A 46 15.54 5.58 21.56
C ARG A 46 16.56 4.46 21.44
N VAL A 47 16.77 3.99 20.22
CA VAL A 47 17.79 2.98 19.91
C VAL A 47 18.87 3.64 19.08
N GLU A 48 20.12 3.42 19.43
CA GLU A 48 21.25 3.97 18.68
C GLU A 48 21.40 3.29 17.31
N ALA A 49 21.79 4.06 16.31
CA ALA A 49 22.01 3.53 14.96
C ALA A 49 23.02 2.38 14.94
N ALA A 50 24.03 2.46 15.81
CA ALA A 50 25.03 1.41 15.94
C ALA A 50 24.43 0.08 16.38
N ASP A 51 23.47 0.08 17.29
CA ASP A 51 22.81 -1.13 17.76
C ASP A 51 21.84 -1.70 16.72
N VAL A 52 21.13 -0.84 15.97
CA VAL A 52 20.31 -1.29 14.82
C VAL A 52 21.19 -2.02 13.80
N ILE A 53 22.34 -1.44 13.46
CA ILE A 53 23.27 -2.05 12.49
C ILE A 53 23.83 -3.37 13.06
N LYS A 54 24.26 -3.43 14.32
CA LYS A 54 24.76 -4.66 14.93
C LYS A 54 23.73 -5.79 14.85
N ILE A 55 22.47 -5.51 15.21
CA ILE A 55 21.38 -6.50 15.20
C ILE A 55 21.07 -6.98 13.79
N VAL A 56 21.02 -6.09 12.79
CA VAL A 56 20.80 -6.47 11.38
C VAL A 56 21.92 -7.40 10.88
N PHE A 57 23.16 -7.22 11.36
CA PHE A 57 24.29 -8.10 11.03
C PHE A 57 24.44 -9.30 11.99
N GLY A 58 23.42 -9.62 12.78
CA GLY A 58 23.40 -10.81 13.64
C GLY A 58 24.30 -10.70 14.89
N ARG A 59 24.62 -9.48 15.31
CA ARG A 59 25.34 -9.20 16.57
C ARG A 59 24.35 -8.73 17.62
N SER A 60 24.61 -9.04 18.88
CA SER A 60 23.79 -8.56 19.99
C SER A 60 23.92 -7.05 20.17
N ALA A 61 22.79 -6.40 20.51
CA ALA A 61 22.82 -5.01 20.91
C ALA A 61 23.61 -4.83 22.22
N THR A 62 24.02 -3.61 22.48
CA THR A 62 24.65 -3.24 23.75
C THR A 62 23.62 -3.28 24.89
N ASP A 63 22.33 -3.11 24.56
CA ASP A 63 21.22 -3.10 25.48
C ASP A 63 20.16 -4.15 25.07
N ALA A 64 19.86 -5.09 25.98
CA ALA A 64 18.87 -6.14 25.78
C ALA A 64 17.44 -5.62 25.56
N MET A 65 17.10 -4.44 26.15
CA MET A 65 15.80 -3.81 25.93
C MET A 65 15.69 -3.28 24.50
N ALA A 66 16.75 -2.67 23.97
CA ALA A 66 16.81 -2.23 22.58
C ALA A 66 16.61 -3.38 21.61
N GLU A 67 17.24 -4.52 21.86
CA GLU A 67 17.10 -5.74 21.05
C GLU A 67 15.67 -6.26 21.06
N SER A 68 15.03 -6.34 22.22
CA SER A 68 13.65 -6.78 22.37
C SER A 68 12.66 -5.86 21.63
N VAL A 69 12.82 -4.53 21.76
CA VAL A 69 11.99 -3.54 21.09
C VAL A 69 12.13 -3.61 19.57
N LEU A 70 13.34 -3.83 19.07
CA LEU A 70 13.59 -3.96 17.64
C LEU A 70 12.93 -5.22 17.07
N TRP A 71 13.15 -6.39 17.69
CA TRP A 71 12.64 -7.66 17.17
C TRP A 71 11.14 -7.84 17.34
N GLN A 72 10.57 -7.44 18.49
CA GLN A 72 9.16 -7.70 18.81
C GLN A 72 8.21 -6.63 18.31
N ILE A 73 8.68 -5.38 18.13
CA ILE A 73 7.80 -4.27 17.80
C ILE A 73 8.18 -3.63 16.46
N ARG A 74 9.45 -3.22 16.28
CA ARG A 74 9.82 -2.36 15.17
C ARG A 74 10.00 -3.11 13.85
N PHE A 75 10.77 -4.18 13.85
CA PHE A 75 11.00 -4.95 12.62
C PHE A 75 9.71 -5.52 12.03
N PRO A 76 8.81 -6.15 12.79
CA PRO A 76 7.53 -6.60 12.24
C PRO A 76 6.72 -5.45 11.63
N ARG A 77 6.70 -4.30 12.30
CA ARG A 77 5.97 -3.12 11.82
C ARG A 77 6.58 -2.53 10.55
N ILE A 78 7.90 -2.46 10.45
CA ILE A 78 8.63 -1.99 9.26
C ILE A 78 8.37 -2.93 8.09
N VAL A 79 8.50 -4.23 8.31
CA VAL A 79 8.26 -5.25 7.27
C VAL A 79 6.83 -5.18 6.76
N LEU A 80 5.84 -5.10 7.64
CA LEU A 80 4.44 -4.91 7.27
C LEU A 80 4.24 -3.62 6.46
N GLY A 81 4.83 -2.51 6.89
CA GLY A 81 4.75 -1.25 6.16
C GLY A 81 5.33 -1.33 4.75
N LEU A 82 6.47 -1.99 4.60
CA LEU A 82 7.09 -2.23 3.29
C LEU A 82 6.23 -3.13 2.40
N LEU A 83 5.66 -4.21 2.94
CA LEU A 83 4.78 -5.12 2.20
C LEU A 83 3.49 -4.42 1.76
N VAL A 84 2.88 -3.63 2.62
CA VAL A 84 1.68 -2.83 2.28
C VAL A 84 2.02 -1.82 1.19
N GLY A 85 3.12 -1.08 1.34
CA GLY A 85 3.54 -0.11 0.34
C GLY A 85 3.84 -0.75 -1.03
N ALA A 86 4.53 -1.89 -1.04
CA ALA A 86 4.82 -2.64 -2.26
C ALA A 86 3.52 -3.15 -2.92
N SER A 87 2.59 -3.70 -2.14
CA SER A 87 1.29 -4.18 -2.64
C SER A 87 0.47 -3.05 -3.26
N LEU A 88 0.42 -1.90 -2.60
CA LEU A 88 -0.28 -0.72 -3.12
C LEU A 88 0.38 -0.18 -4.40
N ALA A 89 1.71 -0.20 -4.47
CA ALA A 89 2.42 0.23 -5.68
C ALA A 89 2.12 -0.67 -6.88
N VAL A 90 2.11 -1.99 -6.68
CA VAL A 90 1.74 -2.95 -7.73
C VAL A 90 0.29 -2.78 -8.14
N ALA A 91 -0.63 -2.69 -7.18
CA ALA A 91 -2.05 -2.46 -7.44
C ALA A 91 -2.26 -1.14 -8.20
N GLY A 92 -1.58 -0.06 -7.80
CA GLY A 92 -1.61 1.23 -8.49
C GLY A 92 -1.13 1.13 -9.94
N ALA A 93 -0.01 0.45 -10.18
CA ALA A 93 0.50 0.26 -11.54
C ALA A 93 -0.48 -0.52 -12.43
N VAL A 94 -1.11 -1.57 -11.89
CA VAL A 94 -2.15 -2.34 -12.60
C VAL A 94 -3.36 -1.46 -12.91
N MET A 95 -3.81 -0.66 -11.95
CA MET A 95 -4.94 0.26 -12.14
C MET A 95 -4.66 1.31 -13.20
N GLN A 96 -3.46 1.92 -13.18
CA GLN A 96 -3.05 2.89 -14.19
C GLN A 96 -3.01 2.29 -15.60
N ALA A 97 -2.55 1.04 -15.73
CA ALA A 97 -2.56 0.32 -16.99
C ALA A 97 -3.99 -0.03 -17.44
N LEU A 98 -4.83 -0.51 -16.53
CA LEU A 98 -6.22 -0.90 -16.82
C LEU A 98 -7.08 0.28 -17.30
N PHE A 99 -6.95 1.42 -16.63
CA PHE A 99 -7.70 2.64 -16.96
C PHE A 99 -7.01 3.51 -18.01
N SER A 100 -5.79 3.15 -18.43
CA SER A 100 -4.95 3.99 -19.30
C SER A 100 -4.85 5.44 -18.78
N ASN A 101 -4.84 5.59 -17.45
CA ASN A 101 -4.86 6.87 -16.76
C ASN A 101 -3.80 6.87 -15.63
N PRO A 102 -2.80 7.75 -15.69
CA PRO A 102 -1.75 7.83 -14.67
C PRO A 102 -2.26 8.29 -13.28
N LEU A 103 -3.48 8.81 -13.19
CA LEU A 103 -4.09 9.24 -11.94
C LEU A 103 -4.96 8.15 -11.30
N ALA A 104 -5.08 6.97 -11.92
CA ALA A 104 -5.85 5.87 -11.35
C ALA A 104 -5.15 5.30 -10.11
N GLU A 105 -5.92 5.11 -9.03
CA GLU A 105 -5.45 4.54 -7.78
C GLU A 105 -6.37 3.39 -7.31
N PRO A 106 -5.86 2.42 -6.54
CA PRO A 106 -6.65 1.27 -6.09
C PRO A 106 -7.83 1.64 -5.18
N GLY A 107 -7.74 2.76 -4.45
CA GLY A 107 -8.76 3.23 -3.52
C GLY A 107 -10.08 3.57 -4.20
N VAL A 108 -10.05 3.99 -5.46
CA VAL A 108 -11.23 4.44 -6.20
C VAL A 108 -12.27 3.32 -6.42
N ILE A 109 -11.85 2.04 -6.43
CA ILE A 109 -12.76 0.90 -6.62
C ILE A 109 -13.51 0.51 -5.34
N GLY A 110 -13.30 1.20 -4.22
CA GLY A 110 -14.02 0.90 -2.98
C GLY A 110 -13.47 -0.29 -2.19
N VAL A 111 -12.33 -0.87 -2.57
CA VAL A 111 -11.70 -1.99 -1.86
C VAL A 111 -11.37 -1.63 -0.42
N SER A 112 -10.76 -0.46 -0.22
CA SER A 112 -10.34 0.01 1.11
C SER A 112 -11.53 0.26 2.04
N SER A 113 -12.60 0.87 1.52
CA SER A 113 -13.82 1.11 2.31
C SER A 113 -14.54 -0.19 2.64
N GLY A 114 -14.61 -1.14 1.70
CA GLY A 114 -15.13 -2.47 1.96
C GLY A 114 -14.32 -3.23 3.01
N ALA A 115 -12.99 -3.18 2.94
CA ALA A 115 -12.11 -3.78 3.95
C ALA A 115 -12.32 -3.15 5.34
N ALA A 116 -12.49 -1.84 5.42
CA ALA A 116 -12.77 -1.14 6.68
C ALA A 116 -14.08 -1.59 7.31
N VAL A 117 -15.14 -1.78 6.51
CA VAL A 117 -16.44 -2.33 7.00
C VAL A 117 -16.25 -3.72 7.59
N GLY A 118 -15.57 -4.63 6.89
CA GLY A 118 -15.31 -5.98 7.39
C GLY A 118 -14.48 -6.01 8.67
N ALA A 119 -13.43 -5.17 8.72
CA ALA A 119 -12.63 -5.02 9.93
C ALA A 119 -13.47 -4.53 11.12
N SER A 120 -14.29 -3.50 10.92
CA SER A 120 -15.13 -2.92 11.97
C SER A 120 -16.17 -3.92 12.49
N ILE A 121 -16.83 -4.66 11.59
CA ILE A 121 -17.77 -5.70 11.99
C ILE A 121 -17.06 -6.75 12.86
N MET A 122 -15.89 -7.21 12.45
CA MET A 122 -15.15 -8.23 13.20
C MET A 122 -14.69 -7.72 14.57
N ILE A 123 -14.23 -6.48 14.67
CA ILE A 123 -13.83 -5.86 15.95
C ILE A 123 -15.02 -5.79 16.93
N VAL A 124 -16.20 -5.46 16.43
CA VAL A 124 -17.39 -5.30 17.28
C VAL A 124 -18.01 -6.66 17.66
N VAL A 125 -18.15 -7.57 16.69
CA VAL A 125 -18.91 -8.83 16.89
C VAL A 125 -18.05 -9.93 17.52
N ALA A 126 -16.79 -10.05 17.12
CA ALA A 126 -15.94 -11.16 17.54
C ALA A 126 -14.46 -10.76 17.65
N PRO A 127 -14.09 -9.85 18.58
CA PRO A 127 -12.74 -9.29 18.66
C PRO A 127 -11.66 -10.34 18.91
N ASN A 128 -12.00 -11.47 19.55
CA ASN A 128 -11.07 -12.55 19.90
C ASN A 128 -11.11 -13.73 18.89
N PHE A 129 -11.89 -13.62 17.83
CA PHE A 129 -12.00 -14.68 16.84
C PHE A 129 -10.67 -14.86 16.09
N LEU A 130 -10.20 -16.11 16.01
CA LEU A 130 -8.93 -16.48 15.35
C LEU A 130 -7.69 -15.77 15.95
N SER A 131 -7.66 -15.50 17.25
CA SER A 131 -6.44 -15.06 17.97
C SER A 131 -5.64 -13.96 17.25
N GLY A 132 -6.33 -12.92 16.74
CA GLY A 132 -5.70 -11.78 16.03
C GLY A 132 -5.73 -11.87 14.49
N PHE A 133 -5.97 -13.03 13.90
CA PHE A 133 -6.13 -13.16 12.43
C PHE A 133 -7.54 -12.84 11.94
N GLY A 134 -8.53 -12.78 12.81
CA GLY A 134 -9.94 -12.54 12.46
C GLY A 134 -10.15 -11.21 11.75
N VAL A 135 -9.60 -10.13 12.29
CA VAL A 135 -9.75 -8.78 11.72
C VAL A 135 -9.10 -8.67 10.34
N PRO A 136 -7.83 -9.06 10.14
CA PRO A 136 -7.23 -9.07 8.81
C PRO A 136 -7.98 -9.94 7.80
N ALA A 137 -8.43 -11.13 8.20
CA ALA A 137 -9.19 -12.03 7.34
C ALA A 137 -10.54 -11.44 6.93
N ALA A 138 -11.28 -10.86 7.87
CA ALA A 138 -12.55 -10.19 7.60
C ALA A 138 -12.36 -8.98 6.67
N ALA A 139 -11.32 -8.17 6.91
CA ALA A 139 -10.98 -7.06 6.05
C ALA A 139 -10.66 -7.51 4.61
N PHE A 140 -9.86 -8.57 4.46
CA PHE A 140 -9.53 -9.13 3.15
C PHE A 140 -10.76 -9.64 2.41
N VAL A 141 -11.58 -10.46 3.05
CA VAL A 141 -12.79 -11.02 2.45
C VAL A 141 -13.77 -9.91 2.07
N SER A 142 -14.02 -8.98 2.97
CA SER A 142 -14.93 -7.86 2.72
C SER A 142 -14.41 -6.90 1.62
N GLY A 143 -13.12 -6.63 1.58
CA GLY A 143 -12.50 -5.86 0.49
C GLY A 143 -12.64 -6.56 -0.86
N LEU A 144 -12.45 -7.88 -0.91
CA LEU A 144 -12.63 -8.68 -2.11
C LEU A 144 -14.10 -8.72 -2.56
N LEU A 145 -15.04 -8.83 -1.63
CA LEU A 145 -16.47 -8.75 -1.91
C LEU A 145 -16.87 -7.38 -2.46
N ALA A 146 -16.34 -6.30 -1.89
CA ALA A 146 -16.55 -4.95 -2.39
C ALA A 146 -16.02 -4.78 -3.82
N ALA A 147 -14.79 -5.21 -4.08
CA ALA A 147 -14.21 -5.17 -5.43
C ALA A 147 -15.03 -5.99 -6.44
N SER A 148 -15.45 -7.19 -6.04
CA SER A 148 -16.25 -8.08 -6.88
C SER A 148 -17.63 -7.48 -7.18
N SER A 149 -18.28 -6.89 -6.17
CA SER A 149 -19.59 -6.24 -6.36
C SER A 149 -19.49 -5.03 -7.30
N VAL A 150 -18.46 -4.19 -7.13
CA VAL A 150 -18.20 -3.06 -8.04
C VAL A 150 -17.96 -3.55 -9.46
N TYR A 151 -17.16 -4.59 -9.64
CA TYR A 151 -16.92 -5.17 -10.95
C TYR A 151 -18.21 -5.72 -11.61
N ILE A 152 -19.01 -6.45 -10.85
CA ILE A 152 -20.28 -7.02 -11.35
C ILE A 152 -21.26 -5.92 -11.74
N MET A 153 -21.40 -4.87 -10.92
CA MET A 153 -22.28 -3.74 -11.17
C MET A 153 -21.82 -2.88 -12.36
N ALA A 154 -20.51 -2.74 -12.53
CA ALA A 154 -19.93 -1.96 -13.63
C ALA A 154 -19.87 -2.72 -14.96
N ARG A 155 -20.21 -4.01 -14.95
CA ARG A 155 -20.16 -4.85 -16.15
C ARG A 155 -21.42 -4.67 -16.98
N SER A 156 -21.26 -4.16 -18.20
CA SER A 156 -22.28 -4.17 -19.24
C SER A 156 -21.91 -5.21 -20.31
N GLY A 157 -22.62 -6.34 -20.32
CA GLY A 157 -22.29 -7.47 -21.19
C GLY A 157 -20.95 -8.14 -20.81
N ARG A 158 -20.02 -8.24 -21.77
CA ARG A 158 -18.71 -8.90 -21.59
C ARG A 158 -17.57 -7.96 -21.16
N ARG A 159 -17.79 -6.66 -21.12
CA ARG A 159 -16.76 -5.66 -20.79
C ARG A 159 -17.19 -4.80 -19.62
N ALA A 160 -16.27 -4.54 -18.71
CA ALA A 160 -16.44 -3.52 -17.70
C ALA A 160 -15.97 -2.18 -18.27
N GLU A 161 -16.81 -1.16 -18.16
CA GLU A 161 -16.48 0.18 -18.62
C GLU A 161 -15.76 0.95 -17.52
N SER A 162 -14.62 1.55 -17.85
CA SER A 162 -13.75 2.22 -16.87
C SER A 162 -14.48 3.31 -16.08
N THR A 163 -15.31 4.10 -16.76
CA THR A 163 -16.07 5.19 -16.12
C THR A 163 -17.08 4.64 -15.13
N THR A 164 -17.80 3.58 -15.51
CA THR A 164 -18.80 2.93 -14.65
C THR A 164 -18.14 2.27 -13.44
N LEU A 165 -16.94 1.66 -13.59
CA LEU A 165 -16.16 1.12 -12.47
C LEU A 165 -15.83 2.20 -11.44
N VAL A 166 -15.35 3.36 -11.87
CA VAL A 166 -15.01 4.48 -10.99
C VAL A 166 -16.27 5.02 -10.28
N LEU A 167 -17.34 5.28 -11.01
CA LEU A 167 -18.58 5.80 -10.42
C LEU A 167 -19.19 4.83 -9.41
N THR A 168 -19.21 3.54 -9.73
CA THR A 168 -19.71 2.49 -8.83
C THR A 168 -18.82 2.36 -7.60
N GLY A 169 -17.50 2.45 -7.76
CA GLY A 169 -16.54 2.43 -6.66
C GLY A 169 -16.73 3.61 -5.69
N ILE A 170 -16.94 4.81 -6.22
CA ILE A 170 -17.24 6.01 -5.42
C ILE A 170 -18.57 5.82 -4.66
N ALA A 171 -19.60 5.29 -5.31
CA ALA A 171 -20.90 5.03 -4.66
C ALA A 171 -20.77 4.00 -3.52
N VAL A 172 -20.06 2.89 -3.74
CA VAL A 172 -19.79 1.88 -2.71
C VAL A 172 -18.97 2.48 -1.55
N THR A 173 -17.98 3.31 -1.87
CA THR A 173 -17.19 4.02 -0.85
C THR A 173 -18.06 4.95 -0.01
N ALA A 174 -18.94 5.73 -0.63
CA ALA A 174 -19.84 6.64 0.08
C ALA A 174 -20.79 5.87 1.02
N VAL A 175 -21.40 4.78 0.55
CA VAL A 175 -22.27 3.92 1.37
C VAL A 175 -21.50 3.31 2.54
N SER A 176 -20.28 2.80 2.29
CA SER A 176 -19.46 2.20 3.34
C SER A 176 -19.09 3.22 4.43
N TYR A 177 -18.69 4.43 4.04
CA TYR A 177 -18.33 5.48 4.99
C TYR A 177 -19.53 6.00 5.80
N THR A 178 -20.72 6.09 5.21
CA THR A 178 -21.92 6.48 5.97
C THR A 178 -22.24 5.47 7.07
N HIS A 179 -22.09 4.18 6.80
CA HIS A 179 -22.30 3.13 7.80
C HIS A 179 -21.21 3.12 8.90
N LEU A 180 -19.95 3.35 8.53
CA LEU A 180 -18.85 3.45 9.51
C LEU A 180 -19.04 4.65 10.46
N ARG A 181 -19.44 5.82 9.93
CA ARG A 181 -19.64 7.04 10.72
C ARG A 181 -20.93 7.04 11.53
N ALA A 182 -21.94 6.27 11.14
CA ALA A 182 -23.19 6.18 11.89
C ALA A 182 -23.01 5.64 13.32
N HIS A 183 -21.86 5.04 13.62
CA HIS A 183 -21.48 4.57 14.96
C HIS A 183 -20.59 5.54 15.74
N GLU A 184 -20.22 6.69 15.16
CA GLU A 184 -19.60 7.77 15.94
C GLU A 184 -20.71 8.44 16.76
N THR A 185 -20.73 8.16 18.08
CA THR A 185 -21.71 8.76 18.98
C THR A 185 -21.52 10.28 19.07
N PRO A 186 -22.60 11.07 19.28
CA PRO A 186 -22.53 12.54 19.37
C PRO A 186 -21.70 13.07 20.54
N GLU A 187 -21.17 12.21 21.39
CA GLU A 187 -20.39 12.55 22.59
C GLU A 187 -18.96 13.07 22.27
N HIS A 188 -18.56 13.07 21.00
CA HIS A 188 -17.27 13.58 20.53
C HIS A 188 -17.36 14.78 19.59
N LEU A 189 -18.52 15.47 19.57
CA LEU A 189 -18.70 16.75 18.87
C LEU A 189 -18.71 17.91 19.89
#